data_59adff8e300fac66721891b473e12936
#
_entry.id   59adff8e300fac66721891b473e12936
#
_cell.length_a   1.000
_cell.length_b   1.000
_cell.length_c   1.000
_cell.angle_alpha   90.00
_cell.angle_beta   90.00
_cell.angle_gamma   90.00
#
_symmetry.space_group_name_H-M   'P 1'
#
loop_
_entity.id
_entity.type
_entity.pdbx_description
1 polymer ?
#
loop_
_entity_poly.entity_id
_entity_poly.type
_entity_poly.pdbx_seq_one_letter_code
_entity_poly.pdbx_strand_id
1 'polypeptide(L)'
;MKKPLIGIIPLVDRERESYWMLPGYMKGIEEAGGIPVMLPLTSDREALEKLVNYFDGFLFTGGHDVSPAVYREAVFEKCGECCPERDEMEAALLPIILEEDKPALGICRGLQLFNALLGGNLYQDLPAQFPSSVCHRQPAPYDQPAHLVDLIKGTPLQRLLKKDSLPVNSCHHQGIRNLAPGLQPMACASDGLVEAVWKPGARFLWAVQWHPEFSHKVDENSRKIFQDFVKAAAGSSTIRADGPTSIYIKGVTDRDVSPQELEGRAFFKKRKEEIENSITANPHTLDQVIAYIMEKYHGIELSKENRICHQQKGNLKEALIMKHCPRLLEEADLPSLDSILPSDYQDPALQKAFGEKLELRQKKINEIPEELFPMDYHIYEINLPQGHIQIDIEKHWECLGCSVTGDPEEMPHLMNIVKDIKSYYGVTEEDIRTKSERFQDLVITLAS
;
A
#
# COMPACT_ATOMS: atom_id res chain seq x y z
N MET A 1 11.47 15.27 -1.83
CA MET A 1 10.56 14.10 -1.57
C MET A 1 10.31 14.03 -0.07
N LYS A 2 9.05 13.87 0.36
CA LYS A 2 8.69 13.69 1.77
C LYS A 2 9.30 12.37 2.25
N LYS A 3 9.94 12.38 3.41
CA LYS A 3 10.48 11.17 4.03
C LYS A 3 9.31 10.31 4.53
N PRO A 4 9.18 9.03 4.11
CA PRO A 4 8.09 8.19 4.57
C PRO A 4 8.25 7.85 6.05
N LEU A 5 7.12 7.77 6.74
CA LEU A 5 7.02 7.39 8.15
C LEU A 5 6.89 5.86 8.24
N ILE A 6 7.84 5.20 8.89
CA ILE A 6 7.88 3.75 8.98
C ILE A 6 7.59 3.30 10.40
N GLY A 7 6.48 2.57 10.58
CA GLY A 7 6.15 1.93 11.85
C GLY A 7 6.98 0.66 12.04
N ILE A 8 7.67 0.56 13.18
CA ILE A 8 8.53 -0.59 13.51
C ILE A 8 7.93 -1.33 14.70
N ILE A 9 7.70 -2.63 14.55
CA ILE A 9 7.21 -3.49 15.62
C ILE A 9 8.29 -3.58 16.72
N PRO A 10 7.94 -3.31 18.00
CA PRO A 10 8.91 -3.31 19.08
C PRO A 10 9.45 -4.72 19.37
N LEU A 11 10.66 -4.77 19.89
CA LEU A 11 11.17 -5.91 20.62
C LEU A 11 10.67 -5.83 22.06
N VAL A 12 10.39 -6.98 22.67
CA VAL A 12 9.83 -7.06 24.03
C VAL A 12 10.84 -7.75 24.95
N ASP A 13 11.07 -7.18 26.12
CA ASP A 13 11.75 -7.82 27.24
C ASP A 13 10.71 -8.07 28.33
N ARG A 14 10.26 -9.32 28.46
CA ARG A 14 9.19 -9.71 29.40
C ARG A 14 9.66 -9.69 30.83
N GLU A 15 10.95 -9.94 31.10
CA GLU A 15 11.50 -9.89 32.46
C GLU A 15 11.56 -8.45 32.99
N ARG A 16 11.87 -7.48 32.11
CA ARG A 16 11.95 -6.05 32.46
C ARG A 16 10.66 -5.27 32.17
N GLU A 17 9.63 -5.95 31.70
CA GLU A 17 8.36 -5.32 31.31
C GLU A 17 8.58 -4.10 30.40
N SER A 18 9.48 -4.24 29.40
CA SER A 18 9.91 -3.12 28.57
C SER A 18 9.89 -3.42 27.09
N TYR A 19 9.72 -2.36 26.30
CA TYR A 19 9.88 -2.38 24.85
C TYR A 19 11.22 -1.76 24.49
N TRP A 20 11.90 -2.35 23.51
CA TRP A 20 13.20 -1.88 23.09
C TRP A 20 13.42 -2.07 21.60
N MET A 21 14.52 -1.53 21.07
CA MET A 21 14.81 -1.58 19.65
C MET A 21 16.30 -1.67 19.40
N LEU A 22 16.70 -2.59 18.50
CA LEU A 22 18.07 -2.63 18.01
C LEU A 22 18.33 -1.40 17.11
N PRO A 23 19.41 -0.66 17.34
CA PRO A 23 19.74 0.53 16.54
C PRO A 23 19.81 0.27 15.04
N GLY A 24 20.15 -0.95 14.61
CA GLY A 24 20.28 -1.32 13.21
C GLY A 24 18.97 -1.22 12.42
N TYR A 25 17.83 -1.58 13.00
CA TYR A 25 16.53 -1.40 12.37
C TYR A 25 16.23 0.08 12.08
N MET A 26 16.44 0.93 13.10
CA MET A 26 16.21 2.37 12.98
C MET A 26 17.17 2.99 11.95
N LYS A 27 18.46 2.67 12.06
CA LYS A 27 19.49 3.21 11.16
C LYS A 27 19.35 2.77 9.72
N GLY A 28 18.97 1.51 9.47
CA GLY A 28 18.69 1.02 8.13
C GLY A 28 17.58 1.82 7.43
N ILE A 29 16.52 2.16 8.16
CA ILE A 29 15.43 3.02 7.66
C ILE A 29 15.88 4.48 7.48
N GLU A 30 16.59 5.06 8.47
CA GLU A 30 17.09 6.45 8.40
C GLU A 30 18.05 6.65 7.20
N GLU A 31 19.01 5.75 7.02
CA GLU A 31 20.00 5.79 5.93
C GLU A 31 19.33 5.57 4.55
N ALA A 32 18.21 4.85 4.50
CA ALA A 32 17.38 4.69 3.32
C ALA A 32 16.46 5.91 3.04
N GLY A 33 16.44 6.91 3.94
CA GLY A 33 15.69 8.15 3.76
C GLY A 33 14.30 8.15 4.40
N GLY A 34 13.93 7.14 5.20
CA GLY A 34 12.69 7.07 5.97
C GLY A 34 12.81 7.70 7.36
N ILE A 35 11.70 7.81 8.06
CA ILE A 35 11.60 8.19 9.47
C ILE A 35 11.10 6.96 10.25
N PRO A 36 11.96 6.31 11.05
CA PRO A 36 11.57 5.15 11.83
C PRO A 36 10.85 5.56 13.13
N VAL A 37 9.76 4.90 13.45
CA VAL A 37 9.01 5.10 14.68
C VAL A 37 8.66 3.75 15.28
N MET A 38 9.06 3.51 16.52
CA MET A 38 8.66 2.32 17.25
C MET A 38 7.18 2.42 17.63
N LEU A 39 6.39 1.40 17.26
CA LEU A 39 4.96 1.37 17.52
C LEU A 39 4.66 0.98 18.97
N PRO A 40 3.53 1.43 19.55
CA PRO A 40 3.03 0.85 20.79
C PRO A 40 2.60 -0.60 20.55
N LEU A 41 2.79 -1.47 21.53
CA LEU A 41 2.29 -2.83 21.49
C LEU A 41 0.80 -2.82 21.86
N THR A 42 -0.06 -3.06 20.88
CA THR A 42 -1.53 -3.06 21.04
C THR A 42 -2.19 -4.00 20.06
N SER A 43 -3.23 -4.70 20.48
CA SER A 43 -4.11 -5.50 19.63
C SER A 43 -5.48 -4.82 19.41
N ASP A 44 -5.65 -3.60 19.92
CA ASP A 44 -6.86 -2.81 19.68
C ASP A 44 -6.98 -2.43 18.19
N ARG A 45 -8.05 -2.93 17.55
CA ARG A 45 -8.25 -2.82 16.11
C ARG A 45 -8.35 -1.37 15.66
N GLU A 46 -9.08 -0.53 16.40
CA GLU A 46 -9.25 0.89 16.04
C GLU A 46 -7.91 1.64 16.09
N ALA A 47 -7.10 1.36 17.13
CA ALA A 47 -5.76 1.93 17.23
C ALA A 47 -4.86 1.47 16.08
N LEU A 48 -4.93 0.18 15.70
CA LEU A 48 -4.14 -0.37 14.59
C LEU A 48 -4.57 0.23 13.23
N GLU A 49 -5.86 0.37 12.98
CA GLU A 49 -6.38 1.03 11.78
C GLU A 49 -5.90 2.49 11.68
N LYS A 50 -5.92 3.23 12.79
CA LYS A 50 -5.34 4.59 12.85
C LYS A 50 -3.84 4.57 12.55
N LEU A 51 -3.07 3.65 13.16
CA LEU A 51 -1.64 3.52 12.90
C LEU A 51 -1.37 3.21 11.41
N VAL A 52 -2.12 2.25 10.80
CA VAL A 52 -1.95 1.91 9.38
C VAL A 52 -2.23 3.11 8.48
N ASN A 53 -3.18 3.93 8.87
CA ASN A 53 -3.49 5.14 8.16
C ASN A 53 -2.38 6.22 8.24
N TYR A 54 -1.71 6.35 9.38
CA TYR A 54 -0.68 7.38 9.59
C TYR A 54 0.70 6.98 9.05
N PHE A 55 1.02 5.68 9.01
CA PHE A 55 2.32 5.20 8.58
C PHE A 55 2.33 4.84 7.09
N ASP A 56 3.45 5.14 6.43
CA ASP A 56 3.64 4.89 5.00
C ASP A 56 4.13 3.46 4.71
N GLY A 57 4.67 2.78 5.73
CA GLY A 57 5.13 1.39 5.66
C GLY A 57 5.42 0.80 7.03
N PHE A 58 5.63 -0.51 7.09
CA PHE A 58 5.77 -1.25 8.35
C PHE A 58 6.96 -2.22 8.30
N LEU A 59 7.77 -2.21 9.37
CA LEU A 59 8.86 -3.15 9.56
C LEU A 59 8.55 -4.12 10.70
N PHE A 60 8.47 -5.41 10.37
CA PHE A 60 8.29 -6.51 11.31
C PHE A 60 9.67 -7.05 11.69
N THR A 61 10.06 -6.82 12.93
CA THR A 61 11.40 -7.14 13.44
C THR A 61 11.58 -8.62 13.77
N GLY A 62 12.82 -9.05 13.96
CA GLY A 62 13.16 -10.31 14.59
C GLY A 62 12.67 -10.42 16.03
N GLY A 63 13.17 -11.40 16.79
CA GLY A 63 12.88 -11.56 18.22
C GLY A 63 12.46 -12.96 18.63
N HIS A 64 11.52 -13.08 19.56
CA HIS A 64 11.00 -14.34 20.10
C HIS A 64 10.46 -15.27 19.02
N ASP A 65 10.30 -16.55 19.32
CA ASP A 65 9.66 -17.50 18.44
C ASP A 65 8.21 -17.12 18.13
N VAL A 66 7.75 -17.39 16.90
CA VAL A 66 6.33 -17.32 16.58
C VAL A 66 5.62 -18.48 17.26
N SER A 67 4.58 -18.16 18.04
CA SER A 67 3.83 -19.19 18.77
C SER A 67 3.23 -20.22 17.81
N PRO A 68 3.40 -21.52 18.06
CA PRO A 68 2.76 -22.58 17.27
C PRO A 68 1.23 -22.46 17.19
N ALA A 69 0.60 -21.79 18.16
CA ALA A 69 -0.83 -21.49 18.12
C ALA A 69 -1.23 -20.65 16.91
N VAL A 70 -0.35 -19.77 16.40
CA VAL A 70 -0.59 -18.92 15.23
C VAL A 70 -0.85 -19.76 13.98
N TYR A 71 -0.12 -20.86 13.82
CA TYR A 71 -0.28 -21.80 12.70
C TYR A 71 -0.91 -23.15 13.11
N ARG A 72 -1.60 -23.17 14.28
CA ARG A 72 -2.46 -24.27 14.75
C ARG A 72 -1.72 -25.60 14.95
N GLU A 73 -0.51 -25.55 15.41
CA GLU A 73 0.28 -26.74 15.77
C GLU A 73 0.49 -26.83 17.29
N ALA A 74 0.79 -28.04 17.76
CA ALA A 74 1.21 -28.25 19.14
C ALA A 74 2.64 -27.71 19.36
N VAL A 75 2.90 -27.21 20.54
CA VAL A 75 4.24 -26.73 20.92
C VAL A 75 5.22 -27.90 20.96
N PHE A 76 6.30 -27.79 20.18
CA PHE A 76 7.42 -28.75 20.25
C PHE A 76 8.30 -28.44 21.44
N GLU A 77 8.88 -29.47 22.07
CA GLU A 77 9.67 -29.33 23.30
C GLU A 77 10.88 -28.38 23.21
N LYS A 78 11.38 -28.14 22.00
CA LYS A 78 12.50 -27.23 21.71
C LYS A 78 12.07 -25.90 21.07
N CYS A 79 10.77 -25.62 21.02
CA CYS A 79 10.29 -24.29 20.70
C CYS A 79 10.80 -23.29 21.74
N GLY A 80 11.33 -22.17 21.31
CA GLY A 80 11.85 -21.14 22.18
C GLY A 80 10.76 -20.32 22.86
N GLU A 81 11.17 -19.28 23.55
CA GLU A 81 10.23 -18.37 24.20
C GLU A 81 9.38 -17.62 23.15
N CYS A 82 8.06 -17.65 23.30
CA CYS A 82 7.10 -16.91 22.48
C CYS A 82 6.68 -15.62 23.18
N CYS A 83 6.20 -14.66 22.40
CA CYS A 83 5.63 -13.42 22.90
C CYS A 83 4.19 -13.25 22.39
N PRO A 84 3.18 -13.77 23.15
CA PRO A 84 1.78 -13.73 22.71
C PRO A 84 1.29 -12.32 22.39
N GLU A 85 1.72 -11.32 23.15
CA GLU A 85 1.32 -9.92 22.96
C GLU A 85 1.76 -9.38 21.59
N ARG A 86 2.95 -9.79 21.10
CA ARG A 86 3.39 -9.49 19.74
C ARG A 86 2.61 -10.27 18.70
N ASP A 87 2.41 -11.57 18.92
CA ASP A 87 1.65 -12.42 18.00
C ASP A 87 0.23 -11.88 17.80
N GLU A 88 -0.44 -11.45 18.88
CA GLU A 88 -1.77 -10.84 18.83
C GLU A 88 -1.79 -9.52 18.04
N MET A 89 -0.85 -8.61 18.37
CA MET A 89 -0.74 -7.34 17.63
C MET A 89 -0.49 -7.58 16.15
N GLU A 90 0.50 -8.39 15.83
CA GLU A 90 0.94 -8.59 14.45
C GLU A 90 -0.11 -9.37 13.63
N ALA A 91 -0.84 -10.30 14.27
CA ALA A 91 -1.97 -11.01 13.65
C ALA A 91 -3.16 -10.08 13.36
N ALA A 92 -3.40 -9.08 14.19
CA ALA A 92 -4.41 -8.05 13.95
C ALA A 92 -3.95 -7.01 12.93
N LEU A 93 -2.67 -6.66 12.92
CA LEU A 93 -2.10 -5.60 12.07
C LEU A 93 -1.90 -6.03 10.62
N LEU A 94 -1.37 -7.24 10.36
CA LEU A 94 -1.03 -7.68 9.01
C LEU A 94 -2.22 -7.68 8.03
N PRO A 95 -3.43 -8.15 8.41
CA PRO A 95 -4.60 -8.05 7.53
C PRO A 95 -4.91 -6.61 7.10
N ILE A 96 -4.84 -5.65 8.02
CA ILE A 96 -5.10 -4.23 7.74
C ILE A 96 -4.05 -3.67 6.77
N ILE A 97 -2.76 -4.03 6.98
CA ILE A 97 -1.66 -3.67 6.08
C ILE A 97 -1.90 -4.20 4.67
N LEU A 98 -2.40 -5.44 4.55
CA LEU A 98 -2.71 -6.07 3.26
C LEU A 98 -3.93 -5.44 2.58
N GLU A 99 -4.98 -5.12 3.34
CA GLU A 99 -6.17 -4.43 2.86
C GLU A 99 -5.83 -3.04 2.31
N GLU A 100 -4.94 -2.32 3.00
CA GLU A 100 -4.48 -0.97 2.63
C GLU A 100 -3.29 -0.98 1.66
N ASP A 101 -2.84 -2.16 1.22
CA ASP A 101 -1.66 -2.37 0.36
C ASP A 101 -0.43 -1.55 0.83
N LYS A 102 -0.23 -1.45 2.14
CA LYS A 102 0.91 -0.75 2.71
C LYS A 102 2.18 -1.59 2.55
N PRO A 103 3.30 -0.99 2.18
CA PRO A 103 4.59 -1.67 2.17
C PRO A 103 4.94 -2.28 3.52
N ALA A 104 5.33 -3.54 3.52
CA ALA A 104 5.78 -4.24 4.71
C ALA A 104 7.06 -5.05 4.43
N LEU A 105 8.03 -4.91 5.32
CA LEU A 105 9.27 -5.69 5.32
C LEU A 105 9.31 -6.55 6.59
N GLY A 106 9.45 -7.87 6.42
CA GLY A 106 9.68 -8.81 7.52
C GLY A 106 11.14 -9.21 7.62
N ILE A 107 11.71 -9.23 8.83
CA ILE A 107 13.09 -9.66 9.09
C ILE A 107 13.06 -10.80 10.11
N CYS A 108 13.68 -11.93 9.80
CA CYS A 108 13.82 -13.12 10.63
C CYS A 108 12.45 -13.62 11.12
N ARG A 109 12.07 -13.33 12.36
CA ARG A 109 10.74 -13.63 12.88
C ARG A 109 9.62 -13.02 12.01
N GLY A 110 9.83 -11.84 11.44
CA GLY A 110 8.86 -11.22 10.53
C GLY A 110 8.57 -12.07 9.29
N LEU A 111 9.55 -12.77 8.72
CA LEU A 111 9.35 -13.74 7.63
C LEU A 111 8.51 -14.92 8.10
N GLN A 112 8.86 -15.48 9.24
CA GLN A 112 8.19 -16.63 9.83
C GLN A 112 6.73 -16.30 10.15
N LEU A 113 6.50 -15.13 10.71
CA LEU A 113 5.15 -14.63 11.02
C LEU A 113 4.29 -14.43 9.76
N PHE A 114 4.84 -13.80 8.72
CA PHE A 114 4.10 -13.65 7.46
C PHE A 114 3.70 -15.00 6.90
N ASN A 115 4.63 -15.97 6.91
CA ASN A 115 4.31 -17.32 6.48
C ASN A 115 3.20 -17.95 7.33
N ALA A 116 3.31 -17.89 8.65
CA ALA A 116 2.33 -18.49 9.57
C ALA A 116 0.92 -17.86 9.42
N LEU A 117 0.83 -16.53 9.40
CA LEU A 117 -0.45 -15.80 9.29
C LEU A 117 -1.13 -15.97 7.93
N LEU A 118 -0.35 -16.22 6.86
CA LEU A 118 -0.88 -16.43 5.51
C LEU A 118 -1.17 -17.91 5.20
N GLY A 119 -1.09 -18.80 6.21
CA GLY A 119 -1.53 -20.18 6.12
C GLY A 119 -0.41 -21.21 5.88
N GLY A 120 0.85 -20.83 6.04
CA GLY A 120 2.00 -21.71 6.12
C GLY A 120 2.25 -22.20 7.54
N ASN A 121 3.33 -22.97 7.75
CA ASN A 121 3.80 -23.39 9.07
C ASN A 121 5.33 -23.39 9.15
N LEU A 122 5.87 -23.67 10.34
CA LEU A 122 7.29 -23.55 10.64
C LEU A 122 7.89 -24.86 11.16
N TYR A 123 9.17 -25.07 10.90
CA TYR A 123 10.01 -25.84 11.80
C TYR A 123 10.19 -25.03 13.09
N GLN A 124 9.83 -25.61 14.21
CA GLN A 124 9.94 -24.96 15.52
C GLN A 124 11.37 -25.04 16.08
N ASP A 125 12.16 -26.00 15.60
CA ASP A 125 13.60 -26.11 15.88
C ASP A 125 14.30 -26.83 14.72
N LEU A 126 15.05 -26.07 13.91
CA LEU A 126 15.75 -26.59 12.74
C LEU A 126 16.73 -27.74 13.11
N PRO A 127 17.58 -27.64 14.16
CA PRO A 127 18.48 -28.72 14.53
C PRO A 127 17.79 -30.05 14.77
N ALA A 128 16.59 -30.06 15.31
CA ALA A 128 15.85 -31.28 15.62
C ALA A 128 14.93 -31.75 14.50
N GLN A 129 14.31 -30.84 13.74
CA GLN A 129 13.26 -31.14 12.77
C GLN A 129 13.73 -31.09 11.32
N PHE A 130 14.84 -30.42 11.06
CA PHE A 130 15.46 -30.24 9.75
C PHE A 130 16.99 -30.26 9.84
N PRO A 131 17.62 -31.38 10.25
CA PRO A 131 19.08 -31.46 10.38
C PRO A 131 19.80 -31.11 9.08
N SER A 132 20.72 -30.15 9.16
CA SER A 132 21.47 -29.65 7.99
C SER A 132 22.90 -29.32 8.38
N SER A 133 23.80 -29.30 7.37
CA SER A 133 25.17 -28.79 7.53
C SER A 133 25.26 -27.27 7.37
N VAL A 134 24.19 -26.61 6.96
CA VAL A 134 24.12 -25.16 6.83
C VAL A 134 24.01 -24.53 8.21
N CYS A 135 24.81 -23.52 8.47
CA CYS A 135 24.80 -22.81 9.77
C CYS A 135 23.69 -21.75 9.79
N HIS A 136 22.53 -22.09 10.36
CA HIS A 136 21.42 -21.15 10.55
C HIS A 136 21.50 -20.34 11.86
N ARG A 137 22.43 -20.66 12.74
CA ARG A 137 22.63 -19.94 14.01
C ARG A 137 24.13 -19.72 14.28
N GLN A 138 24.63 -18.59 13.74
CA GLN A 138 26.03 -18.22 13.91
C GLN A 138 26.30 -17.59 15.29
N PRO A 139 27.53 -17.70 15.79
CA PRO A 139 27.99 -16.88 16.89
C PRO A 139 28.29 -15.44 16.41
N ALA A 140 28.42 -14.50 17.34
CA ALA A 140 28.93 -13.16 17.01
C ALA A 140 30.34 -13.23 16.36
N PRO A 141 30.70 -12.29 15.46
CA PRO A 141 29.95 -11.08 15.09
C PRO A 141 28.82 -11.35 14.07
N TYR A 142 27.69 -10.65 14.20
CA TYR A 142 26.49 -10.87 13.39
C TYR A 142 26.46 -10.07 12.07
N ASP A 143 27.45 -9.23 11.83
CA ASP A 143 27.61 -8.50 10.57
C ASP A 143 28.40 -9.29 9.50
N GLN A 144 28.87 -10.49 9.84
CA GLN A 144 29.58 -11.39 8.94
C GLN A 144 28.63 -12.44 8.35
N PRO A 145 28.83 -12.88 7.10
CA PRO A 145 28.01 -13.93 6.51
C PRO A 145 28.27 -15.31 7.15
N ALA A 146 27.21 -16.10 7.30
CA ALA A 146 27.26 -17.48 7.80
C ALA A 146 27.16 -18.52 6.68
N HIS A 147 26.33 -18.26 5.65
CA HIS A 147 26.13 -19.15 4.51
C HIS A 147 25.70 -18.37 3.25
N LEU A 148 25.55 -19.09 2.15
CA LEU A 148 25.02 -18.57 0.89
C LEU A 148 23.54 -18.92 0.75
N VAL A 149 22.78 -18.00 0.17
CA VAL A 149 21.45 -18.28 -0.36
C VAL A 149 21.45 -18.09 -1.88
N ASP A 150 20.76 -18.97 -2.59
CA ASP A 150 20.53 -18.86 -4.02
C ASP A 150 19.29 -17.99 -4.27
N LEU A 151 19.45 -16.94 -5.09
CA LEU A 151 18.36 -16.03 -5.43
C LEU A 151 17.56 -16.60 -6.61
N ILE A 152 16.25 -16.71 -6.44
CA ILE A 152 15.37 -17.25 -7.46
C ILE A 152 15.24 -16.25 -8.61
N LYS A 153 15.59 -16.72 -9.82
CA LYS A 153 15.62 -15.90 -11.03
C LYS A 153 14.25 -15.29 -11.34
N GLY A 154 14.25 -14.00 -11.68
CA GLY A 154 13.05 -13.27 -12.04
C GLY A 154 12.22 -12.77 -10.86
N THR A 155 12.66 -13.03 -9.61
CA THR A 155 12.01 -12.47 -8.42
C THR A 155 12.41 -11.01 -8.20
N PRO A 156 11.62 -10.24 -7.44
CA PRO A 156 11.95 -8.85 -7.15
C PRO A 156 13.32 -8.67 -6.49
N LEU A 157 13.67 -9.53 -5.54
CA LEU A 157 14.96 -9.47 -4.84
C LEU A 157 16.13 -9.73 -5.79
N GLN A 158 16.01 -10.73 -6.68
CA GLN A 158 17.05 -11.04 -7.66
C GLN A 158 17.23 -9.88 -8.67
N ARG A 159 16.12 -9.24 -9.10
CA ARG A 159 16.19 -8.06 -9.97
C ARG A 159 16.83 -6.87 -9.29
N LEU A 160 16.53 -6.64 -7.99
CA LEU A 160 17.12 -5.56 -7.19
C LEU A 160 18.63 -5.74 -7.04
N LEU A 161 19.07 -6.93 -6.64
CA LEU A 161 20.47 -7.20 -6.31
C LEU A 161 21.31 -7.53 -7.53
N LYS A 162 20.69 -8.01 -8.62
CA LYS A 162 21.35 -8.45 -9.88
C LYS A 162 22.44 -9.50 -9.64
N LYS A 163 22.13 -10.47 -8.77
CA LYS A 163 23.00 -11.59 -8.39
C LYS A 163 22.23 -12.89 -8.46
N ASP A 164 22.94 -14.00 -8.60
CA ASP A 164 22.34 -15.36 -8.54
C ASP A 164 22.45 -15.96 -7.15
N SER A 165 23.40 -15.51 -6.32
CA SER A 165 23.56 -15.92 -4.93
C SER A 165 24.00 -14.75 -4.05
N LEU A 166 23.74 -14.86 -2.74
CA LEU A 166 24.01 -13.83 -1.75
C LEU A 166 24.58 -14.46 -0.48
N PRO A 167 25.75 -14.00 0.04
CA PRO A 167 26.20 -14.36 1.37
C PRO A 167 25.35 -13.61 2.41
N VAL A 168 24.81 -14.35 3.39
CA VAL A 168 23.92 -13.80 4.43
C VAL A 168 24.38 -14.20 5.84
N ASN A 169 24.14 -13.34 6.81
CA ASN A 169 24.23 -13.68 8.22
C ASN A 169 23.03 -14.53 8.64
N SER A 170 23.11 -15.24 9.77
CA SER A 170 22.05 -16.14 10.17
C SER A 170 21.98 -16.33 11.68
N CYS A 171 20.84 -15.99 12.27
CA CYS A 171 20.62 -16.04 13.72
C CYS A 171 19.22 -16.56 14.05
N HIS A 172 18.85 -17.73 13.53
CA HIS A 172 17.54 -18.32 13.76
C HIS A 172 17.63 -19.82 13.98
N HIS A 173 16.67 -20.38 14.71
CA HIS A 173 16.50 -21.82 14.86
C HIS A 173 15.11 -22.29 14.40
N GLN A 174 14.21 -21.35 14.10
CA GLN A 174 12.95 -21.62 13.39
C GLN A 174 13.10 -21.28 11.90
N GLY A 175 12.27 -21.88 11.05
CA GLY A 175 12.27 -21.62 9.61
C GLY A 175 11.00 -22.13 8.94
N ILE A 176 10.77 -21.71 7.69
CA ILE A 176 9.60 -22.15 6.93
C ILE A 176 9.66 -23.65 6.65
N ARG A 177 8.61 -24.37 7.10
CA ARG A 177 8.41 -25.79 6.78
C ARG A 177 7.52 -25.95 5.56
N ASN A 178 6.34 -25.35 5.56
CA ASN A 178 5.47 -25.26 4.39
C ASN A 178 5.19 -23.78 4.09
N LEU A 179 5.51 -23.40 2.87
CA LEU A 179 5.28 -22.04 2.40
C LEU A 179 3.78 -21.75 2.28
N ALA A 180 3.36 -20.60 2.76
CA ALA A 180 1.98 -20.15 2.71
C ALA A 180 1.46 -20.03 1.27
N PRO A 181 0.21 -20.42 0.99
CA PRO A 181 -0.43 -20.14 -0.29
C PRO A 181 -0.43 -18.61 -0.59
N GLY A 182 0.02 -18.25 -1.78
CA GLY A 182 0.10 -16.83 -2.19
C GLY A 182 1.38 -16.10 -1.80
N LEU A 183 2.29 -16.73 -1.05
CA LEU A 183 3.68 -16.30 -0.98
C LEU A 183 4.52 -17.04 -2.04
N GLN A 184 5.54 -16.38 -2.55
CA GLN A 184 6.53 -16.99 -3.42
C GLN A 184 7.92 -16.83 -2.83
N PRO A 185 8.79 -17.85 -2.95
CA PRO A 185 10.16 -17.77 -2.48
C PRO A 185 10.98 -16.83 -3.37
N MET A 186 11.90 -16.07 -2.78
CA MET A 186 12.88 -15.23 -3.48
C MET A 186 14.30 -15.73 -3.30
N ALA A 187 14.57 -16.47 -2.21
CA ALA A 187 15.87 -17.06 -1.92
C ALA A 187 15.72 -18.36 -1.15
N CYS A 188 16.65 -19.29 -1.39
CA CYS A 188 16.75 -20.55 -0.65
C CYS A 188 18.21 -20.79 -0.23
N ALA A 189 18.41 -21.33 0.96
CA ALA A 189 19.73 -21.87 1.36
C ALA A 189 20.04 -23.16 0.59
N SER A 190 21.30 -23.60 0.62
CA SER A 190 21.77 -24.79 -0.12
C SER A 190 21.14 -26.09 0.36
N ASP A 191 20.57 -26.14 1.56
CA ASP A 191 19.80 -27.27 2.10
C ASP A 191 18.32 -27.23 1.70
N GLY A 192 17.88 -26.20 0.96
CA GLY A 192 16.53 -26.04 0.47
C GLY A 192 15.60 -25.23 1.39
N LEU A 193 16.09 -24.74 2.55
CA LEU A 193 15.29 -23.87 3.41
C LEU A 193 15.00 -22.55 2.72
N VAL A 194 13.73 -22.11 2.73
CA VAL A 194 13.31 -20.82 2.18
C VAL A 194 13.78 -19.69 3.09
N GLU A 195 14.58 -18.79 2.54
CA GLU A 195 15.24 -17.71 3.27
C GLU A 195 14.73 -16.30 2.90
N ALA A 196 13.96 -16.18 1.82
CA ALA A 196 13.25 -14.94 1.49
C ALA A 196 11.97 -15.24 0.76
N VAL A 197 10.94 -14.40 1.03
CA VAL A 197 9.63 -14.52 0.40
C VAL A 197 9.08 -13.16 0.00
N TRP A 198 8.14 -13.16 -0.93
CA TRP A 198 7.34 -12.01 -1.30
C TRP A 198 5.91 -12.42 -1.65
N LYS A 199 4.98 -11.47 -1.58
CA LYS A 199 3.60 -11.66 -2.00
C LYS A 199 3.38 -11.03 -3.36
N PRO A 200 3.16 -11.81 -4.45
CA PRO A 200 2.75 -11.27 -5.74
C PRO A 200 1.47 -10.46 -5.62
N GLY A 201 1.39 -9.36 -6.36
CA GLY A 201 0.24 -8.46 -6.34
C GLY A 201 0.22 -7.45 -5.20
N ALA A 202 1.00 -7.62 -4.13
CA ALA A 202 1.21 -6.58 -3.13
C ALA A 202 2.26 -5.57 -3.61
N ARG A 203 2.09 -4.30 -3.26
CA ARG A 203 3.04 -3.23 -3.58
C ARG A 203 4.46 -3.57 -3.10
N PHE A 204 4.57 -3.98 -1.86
CA PHE A 204 5.81 -4.45 -1.25
C PHE A 204 5.47 -5.26 0.01
N LEU A 205 5.33 -6.56 -0.10
CA LEU A 205 5.32 -7.47 1.04
C LEU A 205 6.48 -8.44 0.85
N TRP A 206 7.62 -8.09 1.39
CA TRP A 206 8.84 -8.90 1.35
C TRP A 206 9.26 -9.31 2.73
N ALA A 207 9.89 -10.45 2.82
CA ALA A 207 10.54 -10.83 4.06
C ALA A 207 11.81 -11.64 3.79
N VAL A 208 12.78 -11.46 4.68
CA VAL A 208 14.07 -12.16 4.66
C VAL A 208 14.33 -12.84 6.00
N GLN A 209 14.95 -14.02 5.97
CA GLN A 209 15.25 -14.78 7.18
C GLN A 209 16.52 -14.28 7.88
N TRP A 210 17.45 -13.75 7.09
CA TRP A 210 18.68 -13.14 7.61
C TRP A 210 18.43 -11.75 8.20
N HIS A 211 19.47 -11.12 8.73
CA HIS A 211 19.42 -9.88 9.49
C HIS A 211 20.17 -8.74 8.78
N PRO A 212 19.54 -8.04 7.81
CA PRO A 212 20.16 -6.90 7.14
C PRO A 212 20.45 -5.74 8.09
N GLU A 213 19.76 -5.63 9.24
CA GLU A 213 19.98 -4.60 10.26
C GLU A 213 21.32 -4.73 10.97
N PHE A 214 21.94 -5.91 10.98
CA PHE A 214 23.30 -6.05 11.50
C PHE A 214 24.36 -5.70 10.49
N SER A 215 24.10 -5.92 9.19
CA SER A 215 25.11 -5.83 8.13
C SER A 215 24.98 -4.58 7.24
N HIS A 216 23.93 -3.74 7.36
CA HIS A 216 23.72 -2.59 6.48
C HIS A 216 24.91 -1.62 6.40
N LYS A 217 25.73 -1.53 7.45
CA LYS A 217 26.92 -0.66 7.45
C LYS A 217 28.03 -1.17 6.54
N VAL A 218 28.16 -2.48 6.40
CA VAL A 218 29.26 -3.14 5.69
C VAL A 218 28.82 -3.80 4.38
N ASP A 219 27.54 -4.12 4.23
CA ASP A 219 26.97 -4.81 3.07
C ASP A 219 26.00 -3.90 2.27
N GLU A 220 26.34 -3.69 1.00
CA GLU A 220 25.52 -2.90 0.08
C GLU A 220 24.17 -3.57 -0.23
N ASN A 221 24.10 -4.90 -0.23
CA ASN A 221 22.84 -5.61 -0.54
C ASN A 221 21.82 -5.39 0.57
N SER A 222 22.26 -5.41 1.83
CA SER A 222 21.41 -5.07 2.99
C SER A 222 20.90 -3.63 2.91
N ARG A 223 21.73 -2.67 2.50
CA ARG A 223 21.29 -1.27 2.27
C ARG A 223 20.25 -1.19 1.15
N LYS A 224 20.44 -1.92 0.04
CA LYS A 224 19.48 -1.92 -1.08
C LYS A 224 18.09 -2.44 -0.66
N ILE A 225 18.02 -3.45 0.21
CA ILE A 225 16.75 -3.96 0.73
C ILE A 225 15.99 -2.86 1.49
N PHE A 226 16.65 -2.16 2.41
CA PHE A 226 16.04 -1.04 3.11
C PHE A 226 15.66 0.10 2.18
N GLN A 227 16.52 0.43 1.20
CA GLN A 227 16.25 1.49 0.23
C GLN A 227 15.04 1.19 -0.64
N ASP A 228 14.88 -0.04 -1.11
CA ASP A 228 13.74 -0.43 -1.95
C ASP A 228 12.44 -0.45 -1.14
N PHE A 229 12.50 -0.93 0.10
CA PHE A 229 11.38 -0.86 1.03
C PHE A 229 10.94 0.60 1.31
N VAL A 230 11.88 1.46 1.69
CA VAL A 230 11.59 2.88 1.99
C VAL A 230 11.11 3.61 0.73
N LYS A 231 11.67 3.29 -0.46
CA LYS A 231 11.18 3.81 -1.74
C LYS A 231 9.74 3.38 -2.02
N ALA A 232 9.39 2.11 -1.76
CA ALA A 232 8.02 1.64 -1.90
C ALA A 232 7.08 2.37 -0.92
N ALA A 233 7.52 2.62 0.31
CA ALA A 233 6.78 3.39 1.30
C ALA A 233 6.61 4.85 0.89
N ALA A 234 7.65 5.48 0.33
CA ALA A 234 7.56 6.87 -0.19
C ALA A 234 6.51 7.02 -1.30
N GLY A 235 6.32 5.98 -2.12
CA GLY A 235 5.25 5.93 -3.13
C GLY A 235 3.86 5.69 -2.54
N SER A 236 3.74 5.33 -1.26
CA SER A 236 2.46 5.15 -0.56
C SER A 236 2.09 6.30 0.37
N SER A 237 2.90 7.37 0.42
CA SER A 237 2.56 8.55 1.21
C SER A 237 1.17 9.05 0.85
N THR A 238 0.19 8.70 1.66
CA THR A 238 -1.10 9.37 1.63
C THR A 238 -0.87 10.76 2.22
N ILE A 239 -0.90 11.77 1.37
CA ILE A 239 -1.11 13.12 1.87
C ILE A 239 -2.55 13.14 2.38
N ARG A 240 -2.74 12.94 3.67
CA ARG A 240 -4.01 13.27 4.31
C ARG A 240 -4.08 14.78 4.38
N ALA A 241 -4.84 15.35 3.46
CA ALA A 241 -5.52 16.59 3.75
C ALA A 241 -6.76 16.18 4.54
N ASP A 242 -6.88 16.59 5.81
CA ASP A 242 -8.16 16.71 6.50
C ASP A 242 -8.89 17.88 5.87
N GLY A 243 -9.49 17.61 4.74
CA GLY A 243 -10.27 18.51 3.91
C GLY A 243 -10.80 17.68 2.77
N PRO A 244 -11.90 18.04 2.13
CA PRO A 244 -12.58 17.16 1.19
C PRO A 244 -11.65 16.75 0.06
N THR A 245 -11.42 15.46 -0.02
CA THR A 245 -10.96 14.67 -1.16
C THR A 245 -9.52 14.84 -1.64
N SER A 246 -8.67 13.89 -1.24
CA SER A 246 -7.45 13.57 -2.00
C SER A 246 -7.73 12.35 -2.88
N ILE A 247 -7.59 12.51 -4.18
CA ILE A 247 -7.67 11.43 -5.16
C ILE A 247 -6.29 10.77 -5.22
N TYR A 248 -6.24 9.44 -5.04
CA TYR A 248 -5.01 8.67 -5.21
C TYR A 248 -5.13 7.78 -6.44
N ILE A 249 -4.35 8.10 -7.47
CA ILE A 249 -4.18 7.22 -8.62
C ILE A 249 -2.76 6.70 -8.63
N LYS A 250 -2.59 5.39 -8.46
CA LYS A 250 -1.33 4.71 -8.67
C LYS A 250 -1.35 4.01 -10.04
N GLY A 251 -0.64 4.59 -10.96
CA GLY A 251 -0.33 3.96 -12.23
C GLY A 251 0.78 4.74 -12.90
N VAL A 252 2.02 4.30 -12.74
CA VAL A 252 3.11 4.76 -13.60
C VAL A 252 2.97 3.97 -14.89
N THR A 253 2.37 4.56 -15.89
CA THR A 253 2.62 4.11 -17.24
C THR A 253 3.88 4.82 -17.72
N ASP A 254 4.93 4.08 -18.08
CA ASP A 254 6.19 4.55 -18.67
C ASP A 254 6.02 5.21 -20.04
N ARG A 255 5.01 6.06 -20.20
CA ARG A 255 4.79 6.82 -21.45
C ARG A 255 5.01 8.29 -21.20
N ASP A 256 6.24 8.69 -21.42
CA ASP A 256 6.62 10.06 -21.67
C ASP A 256 5.93 10.57 -22.96
N VAL A 257 4.73 11.10 -22.81
CA VAL A 257 4.01 11.73 -23.94
C VAL A 257 4.42 13.20 -23.99
N SER A 258 4.96 13.65 -25.11
CA SER A 258 5.34 15.05 -25.28
C SER A 258 4.10 15.95 -25.36
N PRO A 259 4.18 17.23 -24.93
CA PRO A 259 3.10 18.19 -25.14
C PRO A 259 2.63 18.29 -26.59
N GLN A 260 3.54 18.13 -27.56
CA GLN A 260 3.23 18.14 -29.01
C GLN A 260 2.38 16.94 -29.45
N GLU A 261 2.51 15.79 -28.74
CA GLU A 261 1.62 14.65 -28.99
C GLU A 261 0.23 14.85 -28.35
N LEU A 262 0.12 15.73 -27.33
CA LEU A 262 -1.14 16.11 -26.70
C LEU A 262 -1.93 17.10 -27.58
N GLU A 263 -1.27 17.95 -28.35
CA GLU A 263 -1.91 18.87 -29.29
C GLU A 263 -2.58 18.14 -30.47
N GLY A 264 -2.22 16.89 -30.71
CA GLY A 264 -2.81 16.09 -31.77
C GLY A 264 -4.08 15.35 -31.33
N ARG A 265 -5.22 15.62 -32.01
CA ARG A 265 -6.46 14.82 -31.85
C ARG A 265 -6.23 13.29 -31.92
N ALA A 266 -5.12 12.88 -32.51
CA ALA A 266 -4.70 11.48 -32.63
C ALA A 266 -4.38 10.81 -31.30
N PHE A 267 -3.78 11.53 -30.32
CA PHE A 267 -3.48 10.98 -29.00
C PHE A 267 -4.75 10.60 -28.24
N PHE A 268 -5.70 11.56 -28.15
CA PHE A 268 -6.95 11.31 -27.43
C PHE A 268 -7.78 10.22 -28.10
N LYS A 269 -7.83 10.19 -29.43
CA LYS A 269 -8.51 9.15 -30.18
C LYS A 269 -7.92 7.77 -29.87
N LYS A 270 -6.59 7.66 -29.91
CA LYS A 270 -5.89 6.40 -29.60
C LYS A 270 -6.11 5.98 -28.14
N ARG A 271 -6.02 6.93 -27.20
CA ARG A 271 -6.23 6.65 -25.76
C ARG A 271 -7.67 6.27 -25.48
N LYS A 272 -8.63 6.93 -26.11
CA LYS A 272 -10.04 6.58 -26.03
C LYS A 272 -10.30 5.17 -26.56
N GLU A 273 -9.73 4.81 -27.73
CA GLU A 273 -9.82 3.45 -28.28
C GLU A 273 -9.17 2.40 -27.37
N GLU A 274 -8.06 2.71 -26.70
CA GLU A 274 -7.42 1.81 -25.72
C GLU A 274 -8.34 1.58 -24.49
N ILE A 275 -8.97 2.66 -23.99
CA ILE A 275 -9.92 2.59 -22.86
C ILE A 275 -11.17 1.82 -23.28
N GLU A 276 -11.79 2.17 -24.40
CA GLU A 276 -12.97 1.48 -24.93
C GLU A 276 -12.71 0.00 -25.16
N ASN A 277 -11.53 -0.39 -25.64
CA ASN A 277 -11.14 -1.78 -25.81
C ASN A 277 -10.93 -2.51 -24.47
N SER A 278 -10.48 -1.81 -23.42
CA SER A 278 -10.36 -2.38 -22.06
C SER A 278 -11.73 -2.58 -21.38
N ILE A 279 -12.72 -1.79 -21.79
CA ILE A 279 -14.08 -1.76 -21.25
C ILE A 279 -15.05 -2.69 -22.01
N THR A 280 -14.69 -3.21 -23.18
CA THR A 280 -15.54 -4.11 -23.99
C THR A 280 -16.08 -5.34 -23.25
N ALA A 281 -15.59 -5.62 -22.05
CA ALA A 281 -16.12 -6.64 -21.15
C ALA A 281 -17.11 -6.11 -20.10
N ASN A 282 -17.43 -4.81 -20.06
CA ASN A 282 -18.39 -4.30 -19.09
C ASN A 282 -19.82 -4.60 -19.55
N PRO A 283 -20.67 -5.11 -18.64
CA PRO A 283 -22.05 -5.42 -18.97
C PRO A 283 -22.90 -4.17 -19.27
N HIS A 284 -22.51 -3.01 -18.77
CA HIS A 284 -23.27 -1.77 -18.89
C HIS A 284 -22.35 -0.56 -19.15
N THR A 285 -22.85 0.39 -19.96
CA THR A 285 -22.19 1.68 -20.19
C THR A 285 -22.41 2.63 -19.02
N LEU A 286 -21.63 3.71 -18.91
CA LEU A 286 -21.83 4.73 -17.88
C LEU A 286 -23.21 5.40 -17.98
N ASP A 287 -23.77 5.58 -19.19
CA ASP A 287 -25.14 6.09 -19.35
C ASP A 287 -26.18 5.13 -18.76
N GLN A 288 -25.99 3.82 -18.91
CA GLN A 288 -26.85 2.82 -18.26
C GLN A 288 -26.66 2.82 -16.74
N VAL A 289 -25.45 3.04 -16.25
CA VAL A 289 -25.18 3.19 -14.81
C VAL A 289 -25.87 4.41 -14.24
N ILE A 290 -25.85 5.54 -14.96
CA ILE A 290 -26.58 6.76 -14.59
C ILE A 290 -28.08 6.49 -14.49
N ALA A 291 -28.67 5.86 -15.51
CA ALA A 291 -30.09 5.50 -15.48
C ALA A 291 -30.39 4.58 -14.28
N TYR A 292 -29.54 3.61 -14.01
CA TYR A 292 -29.68 2.70 -12.86
C TYR A 292 -29.63 3.42 -11.52
N ILE A 293 -28.71 4.38 -11.35
CA ILE A 293 -28.61 5.21 -10.15
C ILE A 293 -29.89 6.04 -9.96
N MET A 294 -30.37 6.67 -11.02
CA MET A 294 -31.57 7.51 -10.96
C MET A 294 -32.86 6.70 -10.69
N GLU A 295 -33.02 5.57 -11.36
CA GLU A 295 -34.24 4.74 -11.24
C GLU A 295 -34.28 3.95 -9.95
N LYS A 296 -33.20 3.30 -9.56
CA LYS A 296 -33.18 2.40 -8.39
C LYS A 296 -32.95 3.13 -7.09
N TYR A 297 -32.10 4.13 -7.08
CA TYR A 297 -31.64 4.83 -5.86
C TYR A 297 -32.14 6.27 -5.77
N HIS A 298 -32.93 6.72 -6.75
CA HIS A 298 -33.41 8.11 -6.83
C HIS A 298 -32.31 9.14 -6.78
N GLY A 299 -31.15 8.81 -7.42
CA GLY A 299 -30.01 9.71 -7.49
C GLY A 299 -30.36 11.00 -8.21
N ILE A 300 -29.77 12.08 -7.76
CA ILE A 300 -29.99 13.43 -8.31
C ILE A 300 -28.66 13.94 -8.85
N GLU A 301 -28.66 14.44 -10.09
CA GLU A 301 -27.49 15.07 -10.67
C GLU A 301 -27.28 16.48 -10.07
N LEU A 302 -26.06 16.75 -9.61
CA LEU A 302 -25.67 18.09 -9.17
C LEU A 302 -25.43 18.99 -10.39
N SER A 303 -25.90 20.23 -10.28
CA SER A 303 -25.62 21.25 -11.28
C SER A 303 -24.10 21.47 -11.47
N LYS A 304 -23.67 21.58 -12.71
CA LYS A 304 -22.24 21.87 -13.06
C LYS A 304 -21.75 23.22 -12.48
N GLU A 305 -22.67 24.12 -12.12
CA GLU A 305 -22.34 25.39 -11.47
C GLU A 305 -22.17 25.27 -9.93
N ASN A 306 -22.48 24.10 -9.39
CA ASN A 306 -22.30 23.87 -7.96
C ASN A 306 -20.82 23.91 -7.60
N ARG A 307 -20.47 24.62 -6.50
CA ARG A 307 -19.09 24.76 -6.01
C ARG A 307 -18.44 23.39 -5.77
N ILE A 308 -19.17 22.44 -5.20
CA ILE A 308 -18.69 21.06 -4.93
C ILE A 308 -18.37 20.38 -6.25
N CYS A 309 -19.27 20.45 -7.23
CA CYS A 309 -19.04 19.87 -8.55
C CYS A 309 -17.78 20.45 -9.22
N HIS A 310 -17.57 21.76 -9.14
CA HIS A 310 -16.39 22.41 -9.72
C HIS A 310 -15.09 21.97 -9.01
N GLN A 311 -15.13 21.87 -7.69
CA GLN A 311 -13.99 21.43 -6.86
C GLN A 311 -13.63 19.97 -7.14
N GLN A 312 -14.61 19.08 -7.17
CA GLN A 312 -14.42 17.67 -7.45
C GLN A 312 -13.95 17.41 -8.89
N LYS A 313 -14.48 18.15 -9.86
CA LYS A 313 -13.97 18.12 -11.24
C LYS A 313 -12.48 18.44 -11.30
N GLY A 314 -12.01 19.45 -10.56
CA GLY A 314 -10.60 19.81 -10.51
C GLY A 314 -9.72 18.72 -9.92
N ASN A 315 -10.16 18.11 -8.83
CA ASN A 315 -9.45 17.00 -8.18
C ASN A 315 -9.36 15.78 -9.11
N LEU A 316 -10.48 15.41 -9.73
CA LEU A 316 -10.54 14.30 -10.68
C LEU A 316 -9.67 14.57 -11.90
N LYS A 317 -9.73 15.79 -12.47
CA LYS A 317 -8.92 16.19 -13.60
C LYS A 317 -7.44 16.10 -13.31
N GLU A 318 -7.00 16.59 -12.13
CA GLU A 318 -5.61 16.47 -11.69
C GLU A 318 -5.15 15.02 -11.65
N ALA A 319 -5.96 14.15 -11.07
CA ALA A 319 -5.66 12.74 -10.93
C ALA A 319 -5.57 12.02 -12.29
N LEU A 320 -6.50 12.30 -13.20
CA LEU A 320 -6.48 11.75 -14.55
C LEU A 320 -5.29 12.28 -15.38
N ILE A 321 -4.95 13.57 -15.24
CA ILE A 321 -3.77 14.15 -15.89
C ILE A 321 -2.50 13.49 -15.33
N MET A 322 -2.40 13.31 -14.01
CA MET A 322 -1.25 12.62 -13.39
C MET A 322 -1.08 11.19 -13.91
N LYS A 323 -2.19 10.50 -14.15
CA LYS A 323 -2.21 9.13 -14.67
C LYS A 323 -1.83 9.07 -16.16
N HIS A 324 -2.38 9.96 -16.97
CA HIS A 324 -2.33 9.85 -18.43
C HIS A 324 -1.34 10.82 -19.09
N CYS A 325 -1.11 12.00 -18.49
CA CYS A 325 -0.33 13.09 -19.07
C CYS A 325 0.41 13.92 -18.02
N PRO A 326 1.27 13.34 -17.16
CA PRO A 326 1.86 14.02 -15.99
C PRO A 326 2.59 15.33 -16.31
N ARG A 327 3.14 15.48 -17.52
CA ARG A 327 3.82 16.70 -17.95
C ARG A 327 2.91 17.94 -18.00
N LEU A 328 1.62 17.78 -18.24
CA LEU A 328 0.68 18.90 -18.19
C LEU A 328 0.59 19.55 -16.81
N LEU A 329 0.83 18.81 -15.73
CA LEU A 329 0.87 19.35 -14.38
C LEU A 329 2.15 20.12 -14.11
N GLU A 330 3.28 19.69 -14.69
CA GLU A 330 4.56 20.40 -14.59
C GLU A 330 4.50 21.75 -15.30
N GLU A 331 3.87 21.79 -16.48
CA GLU A 331 3.72 23.01 -17.29
C GLU A 331 2.68 24.00 -16.71
N ALA A 332 1.74 23.51 -15.91
CA ALA A 332 0.66 24.34 -15.35
C ALA A 332 1.11 25.25 -14.18
N ASP A 333 2.40 25.21 -13.78
CA ASP A 333 2.95 26.03 -12.68
C ASP A 333 2.05 26.01 -11.43
N LEU A 334 1.75 24.81 -10.94
CA LEU A 334 0.82 24.59 -9.84
C LEU A 334 1.44 24.99 -8.50
N PRO A 335 0.68 25.62 -7.59
CA PRO A 335 1.15 25.86 -6.22
C PRO A 335 1.57 24.55 -5.54
N SER A 336 2.76 24.53 -4.93
CA SER A 336 3.19 23.41 -4.11
C SER A 336 2.34 23.30 -2.85
N LEU A 337 1.88 22.07 -2.55
CA LEU A 337 1.15 21.74 -1.33
C LEU A 337 2.07 21.18 -0.24
N ASP A 338 3.40 21.09 -0.49
CA ASP A 338 4.38 20.39 0.36
C ASP A 338 4.75 21.13 1.67
N SER A 339 4.16 22.27 1.95
CA SER A 339 4.62 23.16 3.03
C SER A 339 3.79 23.15 4.31
N ILE A 340 2.86 22.21 4.51
CA ILE A 340 2.03 22.16 5.72
C ILE A 340 2.33 20.89 6.51
N LEU A 341 2.83 21.09 7.72
CA LEU A 341 3.05 20.02 8.70
C LEU A 341 1.73 19.74 9.44
N PRO A 342 1.50 18.49 9.91
CA PRO A 342 0.32 18.18 10.73
C PRO A 342 0.18 19.05 11.99
N SER A 343 1.28 19.56 12.55
CA SER A 343 1.28 20.53 13.65
C SER A 343 0.64 21.86 13.29
N ASP A 344 0.63 22.23 12.02
CA ASP A 344 0.17 23.51 11.52
C ASP A 344 -1.36 23.54 11.33
N TYR A 345 -2.00 22.35 11.36
CA TYR A 345 -3.47 22.21 11.25
C TYR A 345 -4.24 22.78 12.44
N GLN A 346 -3.58 23.08 13.55
CA GLN A 346 -4.21 23.75 14.70
C GLN A 346 -4.20 25.28 14.59
N ASP A 347 -3.46 25.85 13.62
CA ASP A 347 -3.42 27.29 13.37
C ASP A 347 -4.47 27.68 12.31
N PRO A 348 -5.53 28.44 12.66
CA PRO A 348 -6.55 28.87 11.71
C PRO A 348 -6.03 29.70 10.53
N ALA A 349 -4.91 30.42 10.72
CA ALA A 349 -4.30 31.22 9.66
C ALA A 349 -3.62 30.34 8.63
N LEU A 350 -2.95 29.28 9.08
CA LEU A 350 -2.30 28.29 8.21
C LEU A 350 -3.33 27.43 7.46
N GLN A 351 -4.43 27.03 8.14
CA GLN A 351 -5.55 26.35 7.49
C GLN A 351 -6.15 27.20 6.37
N LYS A 352 -6.37 28.48 6.63
CA LYS A 352 -6.89 29.41 5.63
C LYS A 352 -5.93 29.56 4.45
N ALA A 353 -4.64 29.75 4.71
CA ALA A 353 -3.62 29.89 3.67
C ALA A 353 -3.50 28.61 2.81
N PHE A 354 -3.67 27.43 3.42
CA PHE A 354 -3.72 26.16 2.69
C PHE A 354 -4.96 26.04 1.81
N GLY A 355 -6.12 26.38 2.36
CA GLY A 355 -7.37 26.41 1.60
C GLY A 355 -7.27 27.30 0.37
N GLU A 356 -6.68 28.50 0.51
CA GLU A 356 -6.45 29.44 -0.58
C GLU A 356 -5.49 28.86 -1.66
N LYS A 357 -4.42 28.16 -1.24
CA LYS A 357 -3.50 27.47 -2.17
C LYS A 357 -4.19 26.33 -2.89
N LEU A 358 -4.99 25.56 -2.20
CA LEU A 358 -5.74 24.44 -2.79
C LEU A 358 -6.76 24.94 -3.81
N GLU A 359 -7.51 25.99 -3.47
CA GLU A 359 -8.45 26.62 -4.39
C GLU A 359 -7.75 27.17 -5.64
N LEU A 360 -6.59 27.82 -5.45
CA LEU A 360 -5.79 28.33 -6.58
C LEU A 360 -5.27 27.18 -7.47
N ARG A 361 -4.82 26.08 -6.85
CA ARG A 361 -4.36 24.88 -7.58
C ARG A 361 -5.50 24.28 -8.40
N GLN A 362 -6.65 24.07 -7.80
CA GLN A 362 -7.83 23.54 -8.50
C GLN A 362 -8.31 24.47 -9.63
N LYS A 363 -8.26 25.79 -9.40
CA LYS A 363 -8.57 26.76 -10.45
C LYS A 363 -7.63 26.59 -11.64
N LYS A 364 -6.31 26.56 -11.43
CA LYS A 364 -5.31 26.37 -12.48
C LYS A 364 -5.51 25.05 -13.24
N ILE A 365 -5.84 23.96 -12.53
CA ILE A 365 -6.13 22.67 -13.16
C ILE A 365 -7.39 22.72 -14.03
N ASN A 366 -8.44 23.38 -13.55
CA ASN A 366 -9.66 23.57 -14.33
C ASN A 366 -9.45 24.47 -15.55
N GLU A 367 -8.48 25.40 -15.50
CA GLU A 367 -8.08 26.27 -16.63
C GLU A 367 -7.25 25.55 -17.69
N ILE A 368 -6.75 24.34 -17.46
CA ILE A 368 -6.12 23.54 -18.51
C ILE A 368 -7.15 23.31 -19.63
N PRO A 369 -6.83 23.74 -20.88
CA PRO A 369 -7.78 23.71 -21.98
C PRO A 369 -8.36 22.31 -22.24
N GLU A 370 -9.65 22.26 -22.61
CA GLU A 370 -10.33 20.99 -22.94
C GLU A 370 -9.75 20.35 -24.21
N GLU A 371 -9.12 21.12 -25.07
CA GLU A 371 -8.41 20.62 -26.25
C GLU A 371 -7.17 19.80 -25.85
N LEU A 372 -6.54 20.12 -24.72
CA LEU A 372 -5.38 19.41 -24.18
C LEU A 372 -5.79 18.26 -23.26
N PHE A 373 -6.88 18.41 -22.51
CA PHE A 373 -7.40 17.38 -21.63
C PHE A 373 -8.93 17.47 -21.51
N PRO A 374 -9.67 16.80 -22.39
CA PRO A 374 -11.14 16.85 -22.39
C PRO A 374 -11.74 16.12 -21.20
N MET A 375 -12.85 16.67 -20.67
CA MET A 375 -13.58 16.13 -19.52
C MET A 375 -15.10 16.25 -19.75
N ASP A 376 -15.83 15.15 -19.56
CA ASP A 376 -17.30 15.13 -19.47
C ASP A 376 -17.74 14.59 -18.10
N TYR A 377 -17.61 15.45 -17.12
CA TYR A 377 -17.73 15.14 -15.70
C TYR A 377 -19.11 15.45 -15.14
N HIS A 378 -19.66 14.50 -14.38
CA HIS A 378 -20.96 14.57 -13.72
C HIS A 378 -20.85 14.06 -12.28
N ILE A 379 -21.63 14.65 -11.37
CA ILE A 379 -21.81 14.18 -10.00
C ILE A 379 -23.27 13.82 -9.78
N TYR A 380 -23.51 12.65 -9.18
CA TYR A 380 -24.81 12.21 -8.71
C TYR A 380 -24.80 12.03 -7.20
N GLU A 381 -25.88 12.42 -6.54
CA GLU A 381 -26.04 12.25 -5.10
C GLU A 381 -27.23 11.34 -4.81
N ILE A 382 -27.04 10.39 -3.89
CA ILE A 382 -28.08 9.56 -3.30
C ILE A 382 -28.21 10.01 -1.85
N ASN A 383 -29.31 10.65 -1.51
CA ASN A 383 -29.60 11.11 -0.18
C ASN A 383 -30.50 10.12 0.54
N LEU A 384 -30.03 9.53 1.64
CA LEU A 384 -30.72 8.59 2.47
C LEU A 384 -30.92 9.16 3.87
N PRO A 385 -31.94 8.71 4.65
CA PRO A 385 -32.14 9.25 6.01
C PRO A 385 -30.93 9.14 6.93
N GLN A 386 -30.06 8.15 6.69
CA GLN A 386 -28.93 7.80 7.54
C GLN A 386 -27.57 8.12 6.91
N GLY A 387 -27.55 8.69 5.70
CA GLY A 387 -26.30 8.98 5.04
C GLY A 387 -26.44 9.47 3.61
N HIS A 388 -25.30 9.74 3.02
CA HIS A 388 -25.17 10.34 1.70
C HIS A 388 -24.13 9.59 0.90
N ILE A 389 -24.45 9.28 -0.36
CA ILE A 389 -23.52 8.69 -1.33
C ILE A 389 -23.33 9.68 -2.47
N GLN A 390 -22.09 10.06 -2.74
CA GLN A 390 -21.73 10.84 -3.90
C GLN A 390 -21.11 9.91 -4.94
N ILE A 391 -21.50 10.07 -6.21
CA ILE A 391 -21.02 9.27 -7.32
C ILE A 391 -20.48 10.23 -8.37
N ASP A 392 -19.19 10.09 -8.65
CA ASP A 392 -18.46 10.86 -9.64
C ASP A 392 -18.36 10.04 -10.92
N ILE A 393 -18.82 10.58 -12.03
CA ILE A 393 -18.78 9.95 -13.35
C ILE A 393 -18.07 10.85 -14.31
N GLU A 394 -17.06 10.32 -14.98
CA GLU A 394 -16.38 10.98 -16.06
C GLU A 394 -16.49 10.13 -17.34
N LYS A 395 -17.30 10.61 -18.29
CA LYS A 395 -17.69 9.83 -19.45
C LYS A 395 -16.61 9.77 -20.53
N HIS A 396 -15.75 10.79 -20.63
CA HIS A 396 -14.71 10.82 -21.65
C HIS A 396 -13.59 9.81 -21.35
N TRP A 397 -13.25 9.64 -20.06
CA TRP A 397 -12.23 8.72 -19.58
C TRP A 397 -12.81 7.43 -19.01
N GLU A 398 -14.13 7.23 -19.13
CA GLU A 398 -14.86 6.03 -18.70
C GLU A 398 -14.62 5.64 -17.23
N CYS A 399 -14.63 6.65 -16.33
CA CYS A 399 -14.34 6.46 -14.93
C CYS A 399 -15.56 6.65 -14.03
N LEU A 400 -15.61 5.88 -12.94
CA LEU A 400 -16.63 5.96 -11.90
C LEU A 400 -15.98 5.99 -10.52
N GLY A 401 -16.32 7.00 -9.72
CA GLY A 401 -15.93 7.12 -8.32
C GLY A 401 -17.14 7.13 -7.40
N CYS A 402 -16.99 6.64 -6.16
CA CYS A 402 -18.03 6.72 -5.14
C CYS A 402 -17.42 7.12 -3.81
N SER A 403 -18.04 8.07 -3.13
CA SER A 403 -17.74 8.40 -1.73
C SER A 403 -19.00 8.26 -0.87
N VAL A 404 -18.83 7.99 0.42
CA VAL A 404 -19.92 7.70 1.35
C VAL A 404 -19.71 8.53 2.61
N THR A 405 -20.78 9.17 3.08
CA THR A 405 -20.83 9.87 4.35
C THR A 405 -22.09 9.46 5.09
N GLY A 406 -21.98 9.05 6.35
CA GLY A 406 -23.13 8.63 7.15
C GLY A 406 -22.75 8.17 8.54
N ASP A 407 -23.74 7.75 9.30
CA ASP A 407 -23.52 7.21 10.64
C ASP A 407 -22.75 5.89 10.58
N PRO A 408 -21.82 5.64 11.52
CA PRO A 408 -21.00 4.43 11.53
C PRO A 408 -21.80 3.12 11.51
N GLU A 409 -22.98 3.08 12.15
CA GLU A 409 -23.85 1.91 12.20
C GLU A 409 -24.50 1.62 10.84
N GLU A 410 -24.71 2.62 10.00
CA GLU A 410 -25.33 2.51 8.69
C GLU A 410 -24.32 2.36 7.55
N MET A 411 -23.04 2.56 7.84
CA MET A 411 -21.97 2.47 6.84
C MET A 411 -21.99 1.14 6.04
N PRO A 412 -22.23 -0.05 6.62
CA PRO A 412 -22.34 -1.29 5.87
C PRO A 412 -23.46 -1.29 4.83
N HIS A 413 -24.60 -0.66 5.14
CA HIS A 413 -25.73 -0.53 4.21
C HIS A 413 -25.37 0.39 3.03
N LEU A 414 -24.77 1.56 3.32
CA LEU A 414 -24.33 2.51 2.31
C LEU A 414 -23.27 1.90 1.39
N MET A 415 -22.32 1.17 1.96
CA MET A 415 -21.28 0.47 1.20
C MET A 415 -21.84 -0.64 0.30
N ASN A 416 -22.93 -1.30 0.69
CA ASN A 416 -23.60 -2.29 -0.17
C ASN A 416 -24.22 -1.62 -1.41
N ILE A 417 -24.76 -0.41 -1.28
CA ILE A 417 -25.26 0.36 -2.43
C ILE A 417 -24.10 0.71 -3.38
N VAL A 418 -22.99 1.14 -2.86
CA VAL A 418 -21.77 1.42 -3.66
C VAL A 418 -21.27 0.17 -4.38
N LYS A 419 -21.25 -0.98 -3.69
CA LYS A 419 -20.86 -2.27 -4.29
C LYS A 419 -21.83 -2.67 -5.42
N ASP A 420 -23.11 -2.47 -5.22
CA ASP A 420 -24.12 -2.78 -6.23
C ASP A 420 -23.95 -1.92 -7.49
N ILE A 421 -23.73 -0.61 -7.33
CA ILE A 421 -23.48 0.31 -8.45
C ILE A 421 -22.20 -0.07 -9.21
N LYS A 422 -21.11 -0.34 -8.50
CA LYS A 422 -19.83 -0.78 -9.09
C LYS A 422 -20.01 -2.12 -9.82
N SER A 423 -20.71 -3.06 -9.20
CA SER A 423 -21.00 -4.37 -9.80
C SER A 423 -21.86 -4.25 -11.06
N TYR A 424 -22.86 -3.35 -11.06
CA TYR A 424 -23.67 -3.07 -12.24
C TYR A 424 -22.80 -2.50 -13.38
N TYR A 425 -21.84 -1.65 -13.10
CA TYR A 425 -20.86 -1.17 -14.08
C TYR A 425 -19.91 -2.27 -14.56
N GLY A 426 -19.84 -3.40 -13.87
CA GLY A 426 -18.99 -4.54 -14.23
C GLY A 426 -17.68 -4.63 -13.47
N VAL A 427 -17.55 -3.88 -12.37
CA VAL A 427 -16.42 -4.03 -11.43
C VAL A 427 -16.80 -5.11 -10.41
N THR A 428 -16.10 -6.24 -10.47
CA THR A 428 -16.38 -7.38 -9.60
C THR A 428 -15.82 -7.18 -8.19
N GLU A 429 -16.31 -7.94 -7.21
CA GLU A 429 -15.70 -7.96 -5.87
C GLU A 429 -14.22 -8.40 -5.91
N GLU A 430 -13.88 -9.28 -6.85
CA GLU A 430 -12.50 -9.71 -7.06
C GLU A 430 -11.64 -8.55 -7.57
N ASP A 431 -12.13 -7.75 -8.53
CA ASP A 431 -11.43 -6.57 -9.03
C ASP A 431 -11.19 -5.55 -7.90
N ILE A 432 -12.19 -5.35 -7.03
CA ILE A 432 -12.09 -4.45 -5.88
C ILE A 432 -11.06 -4.99 -4.88
N ARG A 433 -11.12 -6.29 -4.58
CA ARG A 433 -10.23 -6.96 -3.62
C ARG A 433 -8.78 -6.99 -4.10
N THR A 434 -8.56 -7.27 -5.37
CA THR A 434 -7.22 -7.38 -5.96
C THR A 434 -6.67 -6.06 -6.47
N LYS A 435 -7.50 -5.00 -6.50
CA LYS A 435 -7.17 -3.72 -7.15
C LYS A 435 -6.62 -3.97 -8.56
N SER A 436 -7.33 -4.81 -9.33
CA SER A 436 -6.93 -5.20 -10.68
C SER A 436 -6.64 -3.97 -11.56
N GLU A 437 -5.90 -4.14 -12.66
CA GLU A 437 -5.71 -3.06 -13.65
C GLU A 437 -7.05 -2.50 -14.10
N ARG A 438 -8.03 -3.37 -14.32
CA ARG A 438 -9.40 -2.99 -14.67
C ARG A 438 -10.05 -2.12 -13.59
N PHE A 439 -9.90 -2.45 -12.30
CA PHE A 439 -10.37 -1.61 -11.20
C PHE A 439 -9.69 -0.24 -11.22
N GLN A 440 -8.38 -0.21 -11.43
CA GLN A 440 -7.60 1.03 -11.48
C GLN A 440 -7.96 1.91 -12.68
N ASP A 441 -8.39 1.31 -13.79
CA ASP A 441 -8.79 2.05 -14.99
C ASP A 441 -10.22 2.59 -14.91
N LEU A 442 -11.15 1.82 -14.33
CA LEU A 442 -12.58 2.10 -14.33
C LEU A 442 -13.08 2.78 -13.05
N VAL A 443 -12.39 2.63 -11.95
CA VAL A 443 -12.83 3.14 -10.64
C VAL A 443 -11.81 4.13 -10.10
N ILE A 444 -12.26 5.34 -9.87
CA ILE A 444 -11.52 6.33 -9.10
C ILE A 444 -12.06 6.27 -7.68
N THR A 445 -11.23 5.82 -6.76
CA THR A 445 -11.57 5.84 -5.35
C THR A 445 -11.27 7.24 -4.82
N LEU A 446 -12.31 7.99 -4.57
CA LEU A 446 -12.22 9.21 -3.79
C LEU A 446 -11.99 8.78 -2.34
N ALA A 447 -10.83 9.07 -1.78
CA ALA A 447 -10.60 8.87 -0.36
C ALA A 447 -11.42 9.92 0.40
N SER A 448 -12.36 9.44 1.21
CA SER A 448 -13.12 10.23 2.18
C SER A 448 -12.25 10.60 3.37
#